data_0819cb702e72fe6c93156d4f46eda25f
#
_entry.id   0819cb702e72fe6c93156d4f46eda25f
#
_cell.length_a   1.000
_cell.length_b   1.000
_cell.length_c   1.000
_cell.angle_alpha   90.00
_cell.angle_beta   90.00
_cell.angle_gamma   90.00
#
_symmetry.space_group_name_H-M   'P 1'
#
loop_
_entity.id
_entity.type
_entity.pdbx_description
1 polymer ?
#
loop_
_entity_poly.entity_id
_entity_poly.type
_entity_poly.pdbx_seq_one_letter_code
_entity_poly.pdbx_strand_id
1 'polypeptide(L)'
;MNMTQLALEMRTAIQFFVGTLDTETQLDMVLEIPSLYPAYAVGKVYKTKDVFSYGVNSVGDPQLYQVLQDHTSAAEWTPDTAVSLYKAIGVTEDGYPEWVQPLGATDAYNKGDIVSYNGTLYISLIDANTWSPEAYPAGWEVYTP
;
A
#
# COMPACT_ATOMS: atom_id res chain seq x y z
N MET A 1 -8.56 -16.22 30.46
CA MET A 1 -7.77 -15.81 29.26
C MET A 1 -6.73 -14.81 29.69
N ASN A 2 -5.47 -15.00 29.34
CA ASN A 2 -4.43 -14.03 29.63
C ASN A 2 -4.22 -13.09 28.43
N MET A 3 -3.44 -12.03 28.60
CA MET A 3 -3.21 -11.03 27.54
C MET A 3 -2.50 -11.63 26.33
N THR A 4 -1.60 -12.58 26.52
CA THR A 4 -0.90 -13.26 25.41
C THR A 4 -1.87 -14.08 24.58
N GLN A 5 -2.79 -14.80 25.22
CA GLN A 5 -3.80 -15.60 24.52
C GLN A 5 -4.74 -14.68 23.73
N LEU A 6 -5.20 -13.58 24.32
CA LEU A 6 -6.06 -12.62 23.65
C LEU A 6 -5.36 -12.00 22.42
N ALA A 7 -4.09 -11.64 22.55
CA ALA A 7 -3.32 -11.07 21.45
C ALA A 7 -3.19 -12.05 20.27
N LEU A 8 -2.97 -13.34 20.56
CA LEU A 8 -2.88 -14.38 19.52
C LEU A 8 -4.22 -14.57 18.82
N GLU A 9 -5.33 -14.57 19.56
CA GLU A 9 -6.67 -14.70 18.98
C GLU A 9 -7.04 -13.50 18.10
N MET A 10 -6.73 -12.29 18.55
CA MET A 10 -6.93 -11.06 17.77
C MET A 10 -6.10 -11.07 16.49
N ARG A 11 -4.85 -11.48 16.56
CA ARG A 11 -3.98 -11.61 15.39
C ARG A 11 -4.55 -12.60 14.37
N THR A 12 -5.02 -13.76 14.85
CA THR A 12 -5.62 -14.76 13.98
C THR A 12 -6.88 -14.24 13.29
N ALA A 13 -7.74 -13.54 14.04
CA ALA A 13 -8.96 -12.94 13.49
C ALA A 13 -8.65 -11.87 12.44
N ILE A 14 -7.66 -11.01 12.69
CA ILE A 14 -7.23 -9.97 11.74
C ILE A 14 -6.67 -10.61 10.48
N GLN A 15 -5.82 -11.63 10.59
CA GLN A 15 -5.25 -12.32 9.43
C GLN A 15 -6.33 -13.00 8.59
N PHE A 16 -7.33 -13.59 9.24
CA PHE A 16 -8.47 -14.19 8.53
C PHE A 16 -9.26 -13.12 7.78
N PHE A 17 -9.59 -12.00 8.42
CA PHE A 17 -10.30 -10.88 7.81
C PHE A 17 -9.54 -10.34 6.60
N VAL A 18 -8.25 -10.05 6.75
CA VAL A 18 -7.39 -9.55 5.67
C VAL A 18 -7.35 -10.52 4.50
N GLY A 19 -7.27 -11.82 4.77
CA GLY A 19 -7.26 -12.86 3.74
C GLY A 19 -8.58 -12.99 2.96
N THR A 20 -9.69 -12.46 3.48
CA THR A 20 -10.99 -12.48 2.80
C THR A 20 -11.24 -11.27 1.92
N LEU A 21 -10.39 -10.23 2.00
CA LEU A 21 -10.57 -9.01 1.22
C LEU A 21 -10.24 -9.26 -0.26
N ASP A 22 -11.15 -8.80 -1.11
CA ASP A 22 -11.00 -8.88 -2.56
C ASP A 22 -10.36 -7.58 -3.08
N THR A 23 -9.21 -7.70 -3.72
CA THR A 23 -8.47 -6.54 -4.24
C THR A 23 -9.15 -5.87 -5.45
N GLU A 24 -10.12 -6.53 -6.08
CA GLU A 24 -10.86 -5.96 -7.21
C GLU A 24 -12.06 -5.12 -6.76
N THR A 25 -12.77 -5.59 -5.72
CA THR A 25 -14.00 -4.96 -5.23
C THR A 25 -13.84 -4.20 -3.93
N GLN A 26 -12.77 -4.49 -3.16
CA GLN A 26 -12.51 -3.93 -1.84
C GLN A 26 -11.13 -3.27 -1.75
N LEU A 27 -10.62 -2.78 -2.88
CA LEU A 27 -9.29 -2.18 -2.97
C LEU A 27 -9.12 -1.01 -1.99
N ASP A 28 -10.10 -0.15 -1.86
CA ASP A 28 -10.04 0.98 -0.94
C ASP A 28 -9.78 0.52 0.49
N MET A 29 -10.49 -0.53 0.94
CA MET A 29 -10.30 -1.09 2.27
C MET A 29 -8.91 -1.73 2.42
N VAL A 30 -8.44 -2.43 1.41
CA VAL A 30 -7.10 -3.04 1.38
C VAL A 30 -6.03 -1.96 1.56
N LEU A 31 -6.17 -0.83 0.88
CA LEU A 31 -5.20 0.26 0.92
C LEU A 31 -5.22 1.06 2.24
N GLU A 32 -6.33 0.99 3.00
CA GLU A 32 -6.40 1.63 4.31
C GLU A 32 -5.65 0.86 5.41
N ILE A 33 -5.37 -0.43 5.18
CA ILE A 33 -4.77 -1.30 6.18
C ILE A 33 -3.50 -2.02 5.69
N PRO A 34 -2.59 -1.36 4.96
CA PRO A 34 -1.45 -2.04 4.33
C PRO A 34 -0.52 -2.72 5.35
N SER A 35 -0.42 -2.18 6.56
CA SER A 35 0.43 -2.75 7.60
C SER A 35 -0.09 -4.06 8.19
N LEU A 36 -1.34 -4.44 7.91
CA LEU A 36 -1.91 -5.71 8.37
C LEU A 36 -1.56 -6.88 7.44
N TYR A 37 -1.08 -6.61 6.23
CA TYR A 37 -0.66 -7.65 5.30
C TYR A 37 0.75 -8.15 5.66
N PRO A 38 1.02 -9.47 5.47
CA PRO A 38 2.35 -10.01 5.77
C PRO A 38 3.39 -9.46 4.81
N ALA A 39 4.65 -9.41 5.28
CA ALA A 39 5.77 -9.03 4.45
C ALA A 39 6.15 -10.18 3.49
N TYR A 40 6.73 -9.81 2.34
CA TYR A 40 7.27 -10.78 1.38
C TYR A 40 8.29 -11.70 2.06
N ALA A 41 8.22 -12.99 1.72
CA ALA A 41 9.16 -14.00 2.22
C ALA A 41 9.65 -14.86 1.07
N VAL A 42 10.95 -15.19 1.09
CA VAL A 42 11.56 -16.11 0.13
C VAL A 42 11.28 -17.56 0.56
N GLY A 43 11.06 -18.42 -0.42
CA GLY A 43 10.77 -19.84 -0.16
C GLY A 43 9.35 -20.13 0.30
N LYS A 44 8.46 -19.16 0.20
CA LYS A 44 7.05 -19.29 0.55
C LYS A 44 6.22 -19.67 -0.68
N VAL A 45 5.25 -20.56 -0.49
CA VAL A 45 4.27 -20.90 -1.52
C VAL A 45 3.22 -19.80 -1.56
N TYR A 46 3.13 -19.11 -2.71
CA TYR A 46 2.13 -18.10 -2.97
C TYR A 46 1.09 -18.59 -3.94
N LYS A 47 -0.15 -18.17 -3.70
CA LYS A 47 -1.29 -18.48 -4.57
C LYS A 47 -1.75 -17.22 -5.28
N THR A 48 -2.34 -17.38 -6.44
CA THR A 48 -2.96 -16.27 -7.21
C THR A 48 -3.89 -15.48 -6.31
N LYS A 49 -3.79 -14.14 -6.35
CA LYS A 49 -4.53 -13.17 -5.55
C LYS A 49 -4.04 -12.98 -4.11
N ASP A 50 -3.05 -13.72 -3.65
CA ASP A 50 -2.41 -13.42 -2.36
C ASP A 50 -1.86 -11.99 -2.38
N VAL A 51 -1.93 -11.30 -1.24
CA VAL A 51 -1.42 -9.93 -1.07
C VAL A 51 -0.38 -9.92 0.04
N PHE A 52 0.71 -9.20 -0.19
CA PHE A 52 1.79 -9.03 0.77
C PHE A 52 2.42 -7.64 0.61
N SER A 53 3.22 -7.23 1.59
CA SER A 53 3.96 -5.97 1.54
C SER A 53 5.43 -6.20 1.17
N TYR A 54 6.00 -5.29 0.41
CA TYR A 54 7.42 -5.26 0.07
C TYR A 54 7.86 -3.83 -0.17
N GLY A 55 8.82 -3.36 0.62
CA GLY A 55 9.28 -1.97 0.52
C GLY A 55 8.24 -0.95 0.93
N VAL A 56 8.47 0.29 0.54
CA VAL A 56 7.57 1.42 0.82
C VAL A 56 7.28 2.18 -0.47
N ASN A 57 6.14 2.86 -0.48
CA ASN A 57 5.78 3.74 -1.60
C ASN A 57 6.38 5.14 -1.43
N SER A 58 6.02 6.06 -2.31
CA SER A 58 6.57 7.42 -2.32
C SER A 58 6.20 8.28 -1.10
N VAL A 59 5.20 7.85 -0.33
CA VAL A 59 4.78 8.53 0.91
C VAL A 59 5.22 7.79 2.17
N GLY A 60 6.03 6.72 2.03
CA GLY A 60 6.58 5.98 3.15
C GLY A 60 5.69 4.89 3.73
N ASP A 61 4.53 4.63 3.13
CA ASP A 61 3.66 3.54 3.55
C ASP A 61 4.11 2.21 2.93
N PRO A 62 3.80 1.05 3.56
CA PRO A 62 4.11 -0.24 2.96
C PRO A 62 3.51 -0.37 1.56
N GLN A 63 4.34 -0.76 0.58
CA GLN A 63 3.85 -1.03 -0.77
C GLN A 63 3.29 -2.44 -0.84
N LEU A 64 2.05 -2.58 -1.26
CA LEU A 64 1.39 -3.87 -1.42
C LEU A 64 1.53 -4.41 -2.83
N TYR A 65 1.65 -5.73 -2.93
CA TYR A 65 1.70 -6.47 -4.19
C TYR A 65 0.71 -7.61 -4.16
N GLN A 66 0.17 -7.93 -5.32
CA GLN A 66 -0.73 -9.07 -5.51
C GLN A 66 -0.03 -10.13 -6.36
N VAL A 67 -0.17 -11.39 -5.96
CA VAL A 67 0.36 -12.54 -6.69
C VAL A 67 -0.50 -12.81 -7.93
N LEU A 68 0.15 -12.93 -9.09
CA LEU A 68 -0.51 -13.12 -10.38
C LEU A 68 -0.63 -14.60 -10.78
N GLN A 69 0.24 -15.47 -10.25
CA GLN A 69 0.20 -16.90 -10.52
C GLN A 69 0.76 -17.70 -9.36
N ASP A 70 0.26 -18.91 -9.19
CA ASP A 70 0.73 -19.83 -8.15
C ASP A 70 2.21 -20.15 -8.37
N HIS A 71 3.02 -20.00 -7.32
CA HIS A 71 4.47 -20.29 -7.39
C HIS A 71 5.06 -20.34 -6.00
N THR A 72 6.32 -20.77 -5.91
CA THR A 72 7.14 -20.65 -4.70
C THR A 72 8.14 -19.51 -4.91
N SER A 73 8.19 -18.56 -3.99
CA SER A 73 9.04 -17.38 -4.12
C SER A 73 10.53 -17.75 -4.05
N ALA A 74 11.34 -16.97 -4.75
CA ALA A 74 12.79 -17.15 -4.80
C ALA A 74 13.49 -15.79 -4.63
N ALA A 75 14.72 -15.82 -4.13
CA ALA A 75 15.47 -14.60 -3.84
C ALA A 75 15.74 -13.74 -5.09
N GLU A 76 15.86 -14.37 -6.26
CA GLU A 76 16.08 -13.70 -7.55
C GLU A 76 14.80 -13.13 -8.17
N TRP A 77 13.62 -13.46 -7.61
CA TRP A 77 12.32 -13.00 -8.12
C TRP A 77 11.67 -12.04 -7.13
N THR A 78 12.27 -10.86 -6.98
CA THR A 78 11.74 -9.85 -6.07
C THR A 78 10.45 -9.22 -6.63
N PRO A 79 9.53 -8.76 -5.75
CA PRO A 79 8.25 -8.19 -6.19
C PRO A 79 8.36 -7.00 -7.15
N ASP A 80 9.40 -6.21 -7.02
CA ASP A 80 9.64 -5.04 -7.85
C ASP A 80 10.23 -5.37 -9.24
N THR A 81 10.79 -6.57 -9.41
CA THR A 81 11.44 -6.99 -10.66
C THR A 81 10.68 -8.10 -11.39
N ALA A 82 10.05 -9.02 -10.66
CA ALA A 82 9.34 -10.17 -11.22
C ALA A 82 7.90 -9.80 -11.62
N VAL A 83 7.74 -8.96 -12.63
CA VAL A 83 6.45 -8.39 -13.05
C VAL A 83 5.45 -9.42 -13.58
N SER A 84 5.91 -10.62 -13.95
CA SER A 84 5.03 -11.72 -14.36
C SER A 84 4.44 -12.48 -13.17
N LEU A 85 5.02 -12.34 -11.99
CA LEU A 85 4.59 -13.03 -10.76
C LEU A 85 3.81 -12.09 -9.82
N TYR A 86 4.11 -10.81 -9.84
CA TYR A 86 3.61 -9.83 -8.86
C TYR A 86 3.18 -8.54 -9.53
N LYS A 87 2.12 -7.95 -8.99
CA LYS A 87 1.60 -6.66 -9.45
C LYS A 87 1.51 -5.71 -8.26
N ALA A 88 2.10 -4.54 -8.37
CA ALA A 88 1.91 -3.48 -7.38
C ALA A 88 0.45 -3.02 -7.40
N ILE A 89 -0.15 -2.85 -6.22
CA ILE A 89 -1.53 -2.37 -6.09
C ILE A 89 -1.56 -1.04 -5.34
N GLY A 90 -2.59 -0.24 -5.61
CA GLY A 90 -2.74 1.07 -5.00
C GLY A 90 -1.84 2.14 -5.58
N VAL A 91 -1.23 1.89 -6.73
CA VAL A 91 -0.40 2.88 -7.44
C VAL A 91 -0.92 3.07 -8.86
N THR A 92 -0.64 4.22 -9.43
CA THR A 92 -0.91 4.51 -10.84
C THR A 92 0.10 3.81 -11.74
N GLU A 93 -0.09 3.93 -13.06
CA GLU A 93 0.87 3.41 -14.06
C GLU A 93 2.29 3.95 -13.84
N ASP A 94 2.40 5.17 -13.31
CA ASP A 94 3.69 5.81 -12.99
C ASP A 94 4.31 5.29 -11.69
N GLY A 95 3.61 4.43 -10.95
CA GLY A 95 4.12 3.84 -9.70
C GLY A 95 3.92 4.70 -8.46
N TYR A 96 3.08 5.73 -8.52
CA TYR A 96 2.80 6.60 -7.38
C TYR A 96 1.40 6.34 -6.82
N PRO A 97 1.21 6.42 -5.47
CA PRO A 97 -0.09 6.20 -4.87
C PRO A 97 -1.07 7.32 -5.25
N GLU A 98 -2.36 6.97 -5.31
CA GLU A 98 -3.41 7.97 -5.47
C GLU A 98 -3.61 8.75 -4.17
N TRP A 99 -3.92 10.04 -4.31
CA TRP A 99 -4.23 10.89 -3.16
C TRP A 99 -5.47 10.37 -2.44
N VAL A 100 -5.38 10.29 -1.11
CA VAL A 100 -6.48 9.88 -0.22
C VAL A 100 -6.66 10.96 0.83
N GLN A 101 -7.91 11.29 1.16
CA GLN A 101 -8.21 12.29 2.19
C GLN A 101 -7.66 11.83 3.55
N PRO A 102 -6.66 12.52 4.13
CA PRO A 102 -6.18 12.19 5.46
C PRO A 102 -7.26 12.38 6.52
N LEU A 103 -7.26 11.51 7.53
CA LEU A 103 -8.18 11.59 8.67
C LEU A 103 -7.70 12.58 9.72
N GLY A 104 -6.39 12.88 9.77
CA GLY A 104 -5.81 13.81 10.72
C GLY A 104 -4.33 14.00 10.49
N ALA A 105 -3.64 14.60 11.47
CA ALA A 105 -2.22 14.94 11.34
C ALA A 105 -1.30 13.73 11.29
N THR A 106 -1.74 12.57 11.78
CA THR A 106 -0.90 11.35 11.81
C THR A 106 -0.77 10.66 10.46
N ASP A 107 -1.76 10.81 9.59
CA ASP A 107 -1.77 10.24 8.24
C ASP A 107 -1.71 11.32 7.15
N ALA A 108 -1.43 12.57 7.54
CA ALA A 108 -1.27 13.69 6.61
C ALA A 108 0.00 13.52 5.76
N TYR A 109 -0.04 14.09 4.56
CA TYR A 109 1.13 14.10 3.68
C TYR A 109 2.18 15.06 4.18
N ASN A 110 3.44 14.72 3.98
CA ASN A 110 4.57 15.54 4.39
C ASN A 110 5.26 16.13 3.17
N LYS A 111 6.04 17.18 3.39
CA LYS A 111 6.82 17.81 2.34
C LYS A 111 7.68 16.78 1.62
N GLY A 112 7.58 16.74 0.30
CA GLY A 112 8.29 15.78 -0.55
C GLY A 112 7.48 14.53 -0.91
N ASP A 113 6.32 14.29 -0.29
CA ASP A 113 5.43 13.19 -0.65
C ASP A 113 4.84 13.44 -2.05
N ILE A 114 4.84 12.39 -2.87
CA ILE A 114 4.34 12.46 -4.26
C ILE A 114 3.12 11.57 -4.40
N VAL A 115 2.05 12.14 -4.93
CA VAL A 115 0.77 11.42 -5.12
C VAL A 115 0.22 11.70 -6.51
N SER A 116 -0.67 10.83 -6.97
CA SER A 116 -1.47 11.07 -8.15
C SER A 116 -2.84 11.58 -7.74
N TYR A 117 -3.30 12.64 -8.39
CA TYR A 117 -4.62 13.20 -8.19
C TYR A 117 -5.23 13.56 -9.54
N ASN A 118 -6.36 12.92 -9.89
CA ASN A 118 -7.03 13.09 -11.19
C ASN A 118 -6.09 12.93 -12.40
N GLY A 119 -5.18 11.97 -12.33
CA GLY A 119 -4.25 11.67 -13.42
C GLY A 119 -3.02 12.57 -13.51
N THR A 120 -2.85 13.49 -12.57
CA THR A 120 -1.69 14.38 -12.50
C THR A 120 -0.89 14.08 -11.24
N LEU A 121 0.43 14.05 -11.35
CA LEU A 121 1.31 13.87 -10.19
C LEU A 121 1.55 15.21 -9.48
N TYR A 122 1.48 15.18 -8.16
CA TYR A 122 1.73 16.33 -7.30
C TYR A 122 2.73 15.98 -6.21
N ILE A 123 3.57 16.94 -5.85
CA ILE A 123 4.47 16.85 -4.71
C ILE A 123 4.01 17.81 -3.61
N SER A 124 3.95 17.33 -2.37
CA SER A 124 3.58 18.18 -1.24
C SER A 124 4.69 19.15 -0.91
N LEU A 125 4.33 20.41 -0.73
CA LEU A 125 5.26 21.51 -0.40
C LEU A 125 5.32 21.79 1.10
N ILE A 126 4.42 21.19 1.89
CA ILE A 126 4.30 21.43 3.33
C ILE A 126 4.18 20.11 4.10
N ASP A 127 4.55 20.13 5.38
CA ASP A 127 4.29 19.04 6.31
C ASP A 127 2.84 19.10 6.81
N ALA A 128 2.33 17.96 7.28
CA ALA A 128 0.95 17.84 7.79
C ALA A 128 -0.10 18.34 6.80
N ASN A 129 0.08 18.03 5.52
CA ASN A 129 -0.82 18.44 4.44
C ASN A 129 -2.03 17.52 4.39
N THR A 130 -3.19 18.01 4.82
CA THR A 130 -4.46 17.28 4.83
C THR A 130 -5.41 17.70 3.72
N TRP A 131 -4.99 18.64 2.86
CA TRP A 131 -5.80 19.19 1.77
C TRP A 131 -5.48 18.51 0.45
N SER A 132 -6.48 18.44 -0.43
CA SER A 132 -6.24 17.98 -1.80
C SER A 132 -5.54 19.07 -2.62
N PRO A 133 -4.89 18.69 -3.74
CA PRO A 133 -4.32 19.70 -4.66
C PRO A 133 -5.33 20.70 -5.17
N GLU A 134 -6.60 20.31 -5.32
CA GLU A 134 -7.68 21.21 -5.73
C GLU A 134 -8.08 22.16 -4.62
N ALA A 135 -8.17 21.66 -3.36
CA ALA A 135 -8.60 22.47 -2.21
C ALA A 135 -7.54 23.45 -1.73
N TYR A 136 -6.25 23.09 -1.85
CA TYR A 136 -5.13 23.93 -1.42
C TYR A 136 -3.98 23.86 -2.42
N PRO A 137 -4.08 24.54 -3.58
CA PRO A 137 -3.03 24.51 -4.60
C PRO A 137 -1.67 25.03 -4.13
N ALA A 138 -1.64 25.90 -3.12
CA ALA A 138 -0.38 26.44 -2.58
C ALA A 138 0.41 25.39 -1.78
N GLY A 139 -0.22 24.31 -1.33
CA GLY A 139 0.43 23.21 -0.62
C GLY A 139 0.93 22.10 -1.54
N TRP A 140 0.68 22.19 -2.83
CA TRP A 140 1.05 21.18 -3.81
C TRP A 140 1.67 21.80 -5.05
N GLU A 141 2.57 21.09 -5.70
CA GLU A 141 3.17 21.46 -6.97
C GLU A 141 3.05 20.29 -7.94
N VAL A 142 2.78 20.59 -9.22
CA VAL A 142 2.77 19.55 -10.24
C VAL A 142 4.18 18.92 -10.32
N TYR A 143 4.24 17.60 -10.20
CA TYR A 143 5.48 16.86 -10.25
C TYR A 143 5.66 16.22 -11.64
N THR A 144 6.82 16.43 -12.23
CA THR A 144 7.20 15.79 -13.49
C THR A 144 8.43 14.91 -13.22
N PRO A 145 8.29 13.56 -13.37
CA PRO A 145 9.40 12.65 -13.10
C PRO A 145 10.54 12.81 -14.09
#